data_803bd326a83ed013ccd126cd2af55b9e
#
_entry.id   803bd326a83ed013ccd126cd2af55b9e
#
_cell.length_a   1.000
_cell.length_b   1.000
_cell.length_c   1.000
_cell.angle_alpha   90.00
_cell.angle_beta   90.00
_cell.angle_gamma   90.00
#
_symmetry.space_group_name_H-M   'P 1'
#
loop_
_entity.id
_entity.type
_entity.pdbx_description
1 polymer ?
#
loop_
_entity_poly.entity_id
_entity_poly.type
_entity_poly.pdbx_seq_one_letter_code
_entity_poly.pdbx_strand_id
1 'polypeptide(L)' 'MRVGDLVKCIDGGLYIVSAITEETWKSTTGEVVTSGVARYADLIDALTFETGACLRIDDNPYYEIVSTRDHS' A
#
# COMPACT_ATOMS: atom_id res chain seq x y z
N MET A 1 5.97 5.78 0.05
CA MET A 1 6.15 4.34 -0.23
C MET A 1 6.58 4.16 -1.67
N ARG A 2 7.51 3.28 -1.92
CA ARG A 2 8.05 2.99 -3.25
C ARG A 2 8.16 1.49 -3.46
N VAL A 3 8.17 1.06 -4.71
CA VAL A 3 8.45 -0.33 -5.04
C VAL A 3 9.84 -0.71 -4.50
N GLY A 4 9.91 -1.81 -3.79
CA GLY A 4 11.11 -2.29 -3.14
C GLY A 4 11.24 -1.93 -1.66
N ASP A 5 10.36 -1.09 -1.14
CA ASP A 5 10.35 -0.77 0.29
C ASP A 5 9.99 -2.00 1.11
N LEU A 6 10.59 -2.08 2.29
CA LEU A 6 10.25 -3.12 3.27
C LEU A 6 9.21 -2.56 4.22
N VAL A 7 8.11 -3.27 4.36
CA VAL A 7 6.95 -2.85 5.14
C VAL A 7 6.66 -3.89 6.21
N LYS A 8 6.40 -3.42 7.42
CA LYS A 8 5.95 -4.27 8.51
C LYS A 8 4.48 -3.99 8.77
N CYS A 9 3.66 -5.02 8.72
CA CYS A 9 2.24 -4.91 9.02
C CYS A 9 1.95 -5.19 10.48
N ILE A 10 0.77 -4.81 10.94
CA ILE A 10 0.36 -4.92 12.33
C ILE A 10 0.35 -6.37 12.82
N ASP A 11 0.21 -7.33 11.91
CA ASP A 11 0.25 -8.75 12.24
C ASP A 11 1.66 -9.28 12.49
N GLY A 12 2.67 -8.42 12.35
CA GLY A 12 4.06 -8.80 12.51
C GLY A 12 4.75 -9.28 11.26
N GLY A 13 4.01 -9.41 10.15
CA GLY A 13 4.58 -9.85 8.88
C GLY A 13 5.43 -8.79 8.22
N LEU A 14 6.51 -9.22 7.56
CA LEU A 14 7.36 -8.34 6.76
C LEU A 14 7.10 -8.60 5.29
N TYR A 15 6.95 -7.52 4.53
CA TYR A 15 6.60 -7.59 3.11
C TYR A 15 7.43 -6.61 2.31
N ILE A 16 7.60 -6.92 1.04
CA ILE A 16 8.27 -6.06 0.08
C ILE A 16 7.21 -5.53 -0.88
N VAL A 17 7.23 -4.23 -1.14
CA VAL A 17 6.32 -3.63 -2.10
C VAL A 17 6.75 -4.03 -3.51
N SER A 18 5.88 -4.76 -4.21
CA SER A 18 6.16 -5.24 -5.56
C SER A 18 5.60 -4.32 -6.64
N ALA A 19 4.49 -3.65 -6.36
CA ALA A 19 3.86 -2.73 -7.30
C ALA A 19 3.01 -1.73 -6.53
N ILE A 20 2.84 -0.56 -7.11
CA ILE A 20 1.93 0.46 -6.58
C ILE A 20 0.94 0.81 -7.68
N THR A 21 -0.34 0.77 -7.34
CA THR A 21 -1.42 1.10 -8.26
C THR A 21 -2.26 2.24 -7.71
N GLU A 22 -2.82 3.02 -8.62
CA GLU A 22 -3.73 4.10 -8.27
C GLU A 22 -5.08 3.82 -8.93
N GLU A 23 -6.15 4.03 -8.16
CA GLU A 23 -7.52 3.91 -8.66
C GLU A 23 -8.26 5.20 -8.37
N THR A 24 -8.95 5.71 -9.37
CA THR A 24 -9.83 6.84 -9.16
C THR A 24 -11.19 6.35 -8.73
N TRP A 25 -11.80 7.05 -7.79
CA TRP A 25 -13.14 6.74 -7.34
C TRP A 25 -14.03 7.97 -7.43
N LYS A 26 -15.33 7.73 -7.55
CA LYS A 26 -16.32 8.78 -7.64
C LYS A 26 -17.56 8.34 -6.87
N SER A 27 -18.07 9.25 -6.07
CA SER A 27 -19.26 9.01 -5.30
C SER A 27 -20.25 10.15 -5.53
N THR A 28 -21.51 9.81 -5.69
CA THR A 28 -22.57 10.79 -5.87
C THR A 28 -23.60 10.63 -4.76
N THR A 29 -23.87 11.72 -4.05
CA THR A 29 -24.89 11.75 -3.01
C THR A 29 -25.80 12.94 -3.31
N GLY A 30 -27.01 12.66 -3.80
CA GLY A 30 -27.90 13.71 -4.27
C GLY A 30 -27.25 14.47 -5.43
N GLU A 31 -27.08 15.78 -5.26
CA GLU A 31 -26.44 16.64 -6.26
C GLU A 31 -24.93 16.80 -6.04
N VAL A 32 -24.42 16.22 -4.96
CA VAL A 32 -23.01 16.35 -4.62
C VAL A 32 -22.23 15.20 -5.21
N VAL A 33 -21.19 15.54 -5.97
CA VAL A 33 -20.28 14.56 -6.55
C VAL A 33 -18.91 14.76 -5.90
N THR A 34 -18.39 13.68 -5.30
CA THR A 34 -17.05 13.68 -4.75
C THR A 34 -16.21 12.66 -5.49
N SER A 35 -14.94 12.95 -5.62
CA SER A 35 -14.01 12.06 -6.29
C SER A 35 -12.65 12.12 -5.62
N GLY A 36 -11.86 11.10 -5.83
CA GLY A 36 -10.51 11.06 -5.28
C GLY A 36 -9.70 9.94 -5.90
N VAL A 37 -8.49 9.78 -5.40
CA VAL A 37 -7.58 8.74 -5.83
C VAL A 37 -7.23 7.90 -4.61
N ALA A 38 -7.35 6.58 -4.76
CA ALA A 38 -6.90 5.62 -3.76
C ALA A 38 -5.65 4.93 -4.29
N ARG A 39 -4.64 4.80 -3.45
CA ARG A 39 -3.39 4.13 -3.81
C ARG A 39 -3.24 2.84 -3.03
N TYR A 40 -2.79 1.82 -3.72
CA TYR A 40 -2.61 0.48 -3.16
C TYR A 40 -1.24 -0.04 -3.49
N ALA A 41 -0.68 -0.79 -2.56
CA ALA A 41 0.58 -1.48 -2.75
C ALA A 41 0.33 -2.98 -2.79
N ASP A 42 0.87 -3.63 -3.79
CA ASP A 42 0.91 -5.09 -3.83
C ASP A 42 2.14 -5.55 -3.06
N LEU A 43 1.97 -6.49 -2.17
CA LEU A 43 3.00 -6.95 -1.26
C LEU A 43 3.42 -8.38 -1.57
N ILE A 44 4.71 -8.61 -1.43
CA ILE A 44 5.29 -9.96 -1.50
C ILE A 44 5.87 -10.27 -0.12
N ASP A 45 5.65 -11.49 0.36
CA ASP A 45 6.24 -11.92 1.61
C ASP A 45 7.77 -11.83 1.53
N ALA A 46 8.39 -11.16 2.49
CA ALA A 46 9.83 -10.91 2.47
C ALA A 46 10.65 -12.19 2.69
N LEU A 47 10.06 -13.22 3.25
CA LEU A 47 10.75 -14.48 3.52
C LEU A 47 10.55 -15.52 2.43
N THR A 48 9.34 -15.64 1.90
CA THR A 48 8.99 -16.69 0.94
C THR A 48 8.90 -16.19 -0.50
N PHE A 49 8.80 -14.87 -0.68
CA PHE A 49 8.57 -14.21 -1.98
C PHE A 49 7.25 -14.61 -2.63
N GLU A 50 6.32 -15.13 -1.85
CA GLU A 50 4.98 -15.40 -2.34
C GLU A 50 4.15 -14.14 -2.39
N THR A 51 3.21 -14.09 -3.32
CA THR A 51 2.29 -12.98 -3.43
C THR A 51 1.50 -12.83 -2.13
N GLY A 52 1.58 -11.67 -1.53
CA GLY A 52 0.87 -11.38 -0.30
C GLY A 52 -0.41 -10.60 -0.55
N ALA A 53 -0.75 -9.75 0.39
CA ALA A 53 -1.97 -8.97 0.35
C ALA A 53 -1.77 -7.67 -0.44
N CYS A 54 -2.89 -7.06 -0.81
CA CYS A 54 -2.92 -5.69 -1.31
C CYS A 54 -3.20 -4.77 -0.13
N LEU A 55 -2.43 -3.70 -0.01
CA LEU A 55 -2.49 -2.78 1.11
C LEU A 55 -2.87 -1.40 0.62
N ARG A 56 -3.88 -0.79 1.25
CA ARG A 56 -4.18 0.61 0.98
C ARG A 56 -3.11 1.49 1.62
N ILE A 57 -2.54 2.40 0.84
CA ILE A 57 -1.43 3.24 1.30
C ILE A 57 -1.93 4.41 2.14
N ASP A 58 -3.00 5.07 1.70
CA ASP A 58 -3.47 6.30 2.31
C ASP A 58 -4.28 6.03 3.57
N ASP A 59 -4.07 6.85 4.59
CA ASP A 59 -4.82 6.81 5.86
C ASP A 59 -4.86 5.43 6.51
N ASN A 60 -3.75 4.71 6.43
CA ASN A 60 -3.68 3.36 6.94
C ASN A 60 -2.66 3.27 8.08
N PRO A 61 -3.13 3.10 9.34
CA PRO A 61 -2.24 3.00 10.48
C PRO A 61 -1.70 1.58 10.72
N TYR A 62 -2.05 0.62 9.86
CA TYR A 62 -1.77 -0.80 10.10
C TYR A 62 -0.46 -1.27 9.51
N TYR A 63 0.38 -0.36 9.05
CA TYR A 63 1.70 -0.71 8.54
C TYR A 63 2.69 0.40 8.85
N GLU A 64 3.98 0.07 8.79
CA GLU A 64 5.04 1.08 8.80
C GLU A 64 6.12 0.70 7.80
N ILE A 65 6.76 1.69 7.24
CA ILE A 65 7.89 1.49 6.33
C ILE A 65 9.13 1.30 7.20
N VAL A 66 9.72 0.10 7.11
CA VAL A 66 10.87 -0.26 7.94
C VAL A 66 12.16 0.18 7.27
N SER A 67 12.20 0.12 5.94
CA SER A 67 13.40 0.45 5.18
C SER A 67 13.00 0.97 3.82
N THR A 68 13.77 1.93 3.31
CA THR A 68 13.58 2.44 1.96
C THR A 68 14.82 2.16 1.13
N ARG A 69 14.60 2.00 -0.17
CA ARG A 69 15.69 1.63 -1.07
C ARG A 69 16.70 2.73 -1.31
N ASP A 70 16.28 3.96 -1.21
CA ASP A 70 17.11 5.10 -1.57
C ASP A 70 17.74 5.79 -0.37
N HIS A 71 17.65 5.18 0.79
CA HIS A 71 18.39 5.70 1.91
C HIS A 71 19.88 5.39 1.71
N SER A 72 20.68 6.24 2.06
CA SER A 72 22.12 6.05 1.87
C SER A 72 22.87 6.63 3.03
#